data_5a141c817cba642b228e4b96705ea2ca
#
_entry.id   5a141c817cba642b228e4b96705ea2ca
#
_cell.length_a   1.000
_cell.length_b   1.000
_cell.length_c   1.000
_cell.angle_alpha   90.00
_cell.angle_beta   90.00
_cell.angle_gamma   90.00
#
_symmetry.space_group_name_H-M   'P 1'
#
loop_
_entity.id
_entity.type
_entity.pdbx_description
1 polymer ?
#
loop_
_entity_poly.entity_id
_entity_poly.type
_entity_poly.pdbx_seq_one_letter_code
_entity_poly.pdbx_strand_id
1 'polypeptide(L)'
;MGGSFLHRGVRKAMKCTILHEGRERMRVHVCAVRMTLHRADVLEAYLNGQDMIQKATVYERTGDVVLTYRGSRKDAAALLAAYRFDNEELEVLVTSHDSRKINQEYQEKMVSLVAGRVFRKVFLPAPIAAAYTVWRSIAFVWKGVRCLLHRKLEVEVLDALSITASLLRGDYSTAGSVMFLLTVGSLLEEWTRKKSLDDLARSMALNVDKVWVRTPQGEVLVPLTRVHAGDEVVVRSGNMIPLDGMVLEGEAMVNQAALTGESMPVRKTTGATVYAGTVVEEGECVLVAKAEGGANRYDKIVAMIEESEKLKSGTENRALQLADRLVPWCLAGTVATYAFTRNVTRAISILMVDFSCALKLSMPLAVLSAMRECGEYHITVKGGKYLEALAKADTIVFDKTGTLT
;
A
#
# COMPACT_ATOMS: atom_id res chain seq x y z
N MET A 1 -40.68 17.49 40.49
CA MET A 1 -41.52 16.96 39.39
C MET A 1 -40.83 17.27 38.08
N GLY A 2 -40.58 16.26 37.23
CA GLY A 2 -39.97 16.42 35.93
C GLY A 2 -38.86 15.40 35.67
N GLY A 3 -39.22 14.11 35.73
CA GLY A 3 -38.30 13.03 35.34
C GLY A 3 -38.23 12.96 33.81
N SER A 4 -37.06 13.21 33.27
CA SER A 4 -36.75 12.94 31.86
C SER A 4 -36.45 11.46 31.68
N PHE A 5 -37.39 10.71 31.11
CA PHE A 5 -37.22 9.35 30.65
C PHE A 5 -36.35 9.37 29.40
N LEU A 6 -35.10 8.96 29.53
CA LEU A 6 -34.25 8.60 28.43
C LEU A 6 -34.81 7.32 27.76
N HIS A 7 -35.32 7.48 26.55
CA HIS A 7 -35.67 6.36 25.64
C HIS A 7 -34.42 5.53 25.35
N ARG A 8 -34.30 4.38 26.03
CA ARG A 8 -33.43 3.28 25.59
C ARG A 8 -34.06 2.68 24.33
N GLY A 9 -33.68 3.18 23.16
CA GLY A 9 -34.02 2.56 21.89
C GLY A 9 -33.51 1.12 21.86
N VAL A 10 -34.39 0.18 21.64
CA VAL A 10 -34.07 -1.24 21.40
C VAL A 10 -33.22 -1.32 20.13
N ARG A 11 -31.90 -1.45 20.30
CA ARG A 11 -30.94 -1.56 19.21
C ARG A 11 -31.08 -2.93 18.55
N LYS A 12 -31.55 -2.96 17.29
CA LYS A 12 -31.76 -4.18 16.51
C LYS A 12 -30.45 -4.91 16.24
N ALA A 13 -30.39 -6.20 16.54
CA ALA A 13 -29.33 -7.10 16.10
C ALA A 13 -29.23 -7.13 14.55
N MET A 14 -28.05 -7.40 14.04
CA MET A 14 -27.81 -7.45 12.60
C MET A 14 -28.60 -8.59 11.96
N LYS A 15 -29.44 -8.28 10.98
CA LYS A 15 -30.18 -9.31 10.22
C LYS A 15 -29.28 -9.88 9.13
N CYS A 16 -29.04 -11.19 9.20
CA CYS A 16 -28.20 -11.91 8.26
C CYS A 16 -28.94 -13.08 7.66
N THR A 17 -28.72 -13.35 6.39
CA THR A 17 -29.25 -14.54 5.68
C THR A 17 -28.09 -15.39 5.18
N ILE A 18 -28.05 -16.67 5.54
CA ILE A 18 -27.03 -17.59 5.06
C ILE A 18 -27.35 -17.94 3.61
N LEU A 19 -26.46 -17.61 2.67
CA LEU A 19 -26.62 -17.88 1.25
C LEU A 19 -26.05 -19.24 0.84
N HIS A 20 -24.93 -19.62 1.43
CA HIS A 20 -24.24 -20.87 1.14
C HIS A 20 -23.44 -21.34 2.35
N GLU A 21 -23.35 -22.65 2.51
CA GLU A 21 -22.69 -23.29 3.64
C GLU A 21 -21.87 -24.51 3.20
N GLY A 22 -20.65 -24.64 3.71
CA GLY A 22 -19.75 -25.77 3.60
C GLY A 22 -19.23 -26.20 4.98
N ARG A 23 -18.37 -27.22 5.05
CA ARG A 23 -17.89 -27.79 6.33
C ARG A 23 -17.25 -26.77 7.27
N GLU A 24 -16.44 -25.84 6.75
CA GLU A 24 -15.71 -24.80 7.51
C GLU A 24 -15.84 -23.43 6.87
N ARG A 25 -16.79 -23.26 5.92
CA ARG A 25 -16.97 -22.03 5.17
C ARG A 25 -18.45 -21.70 5.05
N MET A 26 -18.80 -20.43 5.32
CA MET A 26 -20.15 -19.93 5.09
C MET A 26 -20.13 -18.62 4.32
N ARG A 27 -21.17 -18.40 3.51
CA ARG A 27 -21.47 -17.11 2.87
C ARG A 27 -22.77 -16.58 3.43
N VAL A 28 -22.72 -15.39 3.98
CA VAL A 28 -23.84 -14.75 4.68
C VAL A 28 -24.10 -13.39 4.06
N HIS A 29 -25.37 -13.09 3.76
CA HIS A 29 -25.78 -11.77 3.29
C HIS A 29 -26.27 -10.92 4.47
N VAL A 30 -25.78 -9.67 4.58
CA VAL A 30 -26.17 -8.70 5.59
C VAL A 30 -27.35 -7.88 5.08
N CYS A 31 -28.55 -8.14 5.57
CA CYS A 31 -29.81 -7.64 4.98
C CYS A 31 -30.24 -6.24 5.39
N ALA A 32 -29.63 -5.62 6.40
CA ALA A 32 -30.28 -4.47 7.08
C ALA A 32 -29.56 -3.13 6.92
N VAL A 33 -28.38 -3.11 6.30
CA VAL A 33 -27.53 -1.89 6.26
C VAL A 33 -26.92 -1.75 4.87
N ARG A 34 -26.97 -0.52 4.31
CA ARG A 34 -26.18 -0.22 3.11
C ARG A 34 -24.70 -0.39 3.46
N MET A 35 -24.09 -1.44 2.94
CA MET A 35 -22.68 -1.72 3.15
C MET A 35 -21.86 -0.66 2.42
N THR A 36 -21.21 0.21 3.18
CA THR A 36 -20.18 1.12 2.63
C THR A 36 -18.82 0.46 2.74
N LEU A 37 -17.84 0.94 1.97
CA LEU A 37 -16.47 0.43 2.00
C LEU A 37 -15.93 0.40 3.43
N HIS A 38 -16.06 1.51 4.16
CA HIS A 38 -15.64 1.63 5.55
C HIS A 38 -16.31 0.60 6.47
N ARG A 39 -17.64 0.42 6.36
CA ARG A 39 -18.36 -0.60 7.15
C ARG A 39 -17.93 -2.03 6.82
N ALA A 40 -17.64 -2.29 5.55
CA ALA A 40 -17.13 -3.59 5.13
C ALA A 40 -15.75 -3.87 5.73
N ASP A 41 -14.88 -2.87 5.76
CA ASP A 41 -13.53 -2.96 6.31
C ASP A 41 -13.56 -3.16 7.83
N VAL A 42 -14.42 -2.40 8.55
CA VAL A 42 -14.59 -2.55 10.01
C VAL A 42 -15.11 -3.95 10.36
N LEU A 43 -16.12 -4.44 9.62
CA LEU A 43 -16.66 -5.76 9.83
C LEU A 43 -15.63 -6.87 9.53
N GLU A 44 -14.87 -6.72 8.45
CA GLU A 44 -13.82 -7.67 8.07
C GLU A 44 -12.71 -7.72 9.11
N ALA A 45 -12.25 -6.56 9.59
CA ALA A 45 -11.23 -6.46 10.64
C ALA A 45 -11.72 -7.07 11.96
N TYR A 46 -12.95 -6.78 12.37
CA TYR A 46 -13.57 -7.38 13.56
C TYR A 46 -13.59 -8.89 13.47
N LEU A 47 -14.05 -9.45 12.34
CA LEU A 47 -14.16 -10.88 12.15
C LEU A 47 -12.80 -11.57 12.11
N ASN A 48 -11.82 -11.00 11.40
CA ASN A 48 -10.47 -11.57 11.34
C ASN A 48 -9.71 -11.45 12.67
N GLY A 49 -10.14 -10.58 13.58
CA GLY A 49 -9.61 -10.48 14.95
C GLY A 49 -10.15 -11.51 15.93
N GLN A 50 -11.03 -12.44 15.50
CA GLN A 50 -11.60 -13.46 16.37
C GLN A 50 -10.86 -14.80 16.20
N ASP A 51 -10.45 -15.43 17.29
CA ASP A 51 -9.64 -16.67 17.30
C ASP A 51 -10.27 -17.83 16.51
N MET A 52 -11.61 -17.88 16.45
CA MET A 52 -12.33 -18.92 15.72
C MET A 52 -12.42 -18.68 14.21
N ILE A 53 -12.16 -17.47 13.73
CA ILE A 53 -12.22 -17.11 12.32
C ILE A 53 -10.82 -17.20 11.72
N GLN A 54 -10.65 -18.10 10.75
CA GLN A 54 -9.39 -18.21 10.01
C GLN A 54 -9.24 -17.10 8.97
N LYS A 55 -10.35 -16.79 8.29
CA LYS A 55 -10.40 -15.75 7.26
C LYS A 55 -11.82 -15.26 7.06
N ALA A 56 -12.01 -13.97 7.11
CA ALA A 56 -13.23 -13.30 6.72
C ALA A 56 -12.96 -12.38 5.51
N THR A 57 -13.93 -12.31 4.59
CA THR A 57 -13.90 -11.37 3.47
C THR A 57 -15.29 -10.77 3.31
N VAL A 58 -15.39 -9.46 3.32
CA VAL A 58 -16.64 -8.70 3.20
C VAL A 58 -16.73 -8.02 1.85
N TYR A 59 -17.79 -8.29 1.10
CA TYR A 59 -18.02 -7.71 -0.23
C TYR A 59 -18.99 -6.53 -0.11
N GLU A 60 -18.48 -5.30 -0.28
CA GLU A 60 -19.28 -4.08 -0.14
C GLU A 60 -20.47 -3.99 -1.10
N ARG A 61 -20.25 -4.37 -2.38
CA ARG A 61 -21.26 -4.25 -3.44
C ARG A 61 -22.46 -5.15 -3.24
N THR A 62 -22.25 -6.33 -2.72
CA THR A 62 -23.31 -7.34 -2.51
C THR A 62 -23.77 -7.38 -1.06
N GLY A 63 -23.01 -6.82 -0.11
CA GLY A 63 -23.26 -6.95 1.33
C GLY A 63 -23.05 -8.38 1.85
N ASP A 64 -22.29 -9.20 1.11
CA ASP A 64 -22.03 -10.58 1.48
C ASP A 64 -20.73 -10.69 2.29
N VAL A 65 -20.76 -11.56 3.27
CA VAL A 65 -19.64 -11.92 4.12
C VAL A 65 -19.30 -13.39 3.89
N VAL A 66 -18.07 -13.67 3.51
CA VAL A 66 -17.56 -15.04 3.38
C VAL A 66 -16.62 -15.31 4.54
N LEU A 67 -16.95 -16.32 5.34
CA LEU A 67 -16.21 -16.73 6.53
C LEU A 67 -15.62 -18.12 6.33
N THR A 68 -14.35 -18.29 6.71
CA THR A 68 -13.74 -19.59 6.97
C THR A 68 -13.46 -19.66 8.47
N TYR A 69 -13.99 -20.67 9.17
CA TYR A 69 -13.98 -20.74 10.63
C TYR A 69 -13.58 -22.12 11.13
N ARG A 70 -13.08 -22.18 12.38
CA ARG A 70 -12.83 -23.43 13.12
C ARG A 70 -13.87 -23.56 14.24
N GLY A 71 -14.47 -24.72 14.37
CA GLY A 71 -15.42 -24.99 15.45
C GLY A 71 -16.88 -25.02 15.00
N SER A 72 -17.80 -24.60 15.88
CA SER A 72 -19.24 -24.73 15.65
C SER A 72 -19.77 -23.61 14.73
N ARG A 73 -20.60 -24.01 13.75
CA ARG A 73 -21.39 -23.08 12.92
C ARG A 73 -22.20 -22.08 13.74
N LYS A 74 -22.80 -22.57 14.85
CA LYS A 74 -23.67 -21.74 15.68
C LYS A 74 -22.88 -20.57 16.30
N ASP A 75 -21.65 -20.83 16.69
CA ASP A 75 -20.78 -19.81 17.31
C ASP A 75 -20.33 -18.78 16.28
N ALA A 76 -19.95 -19.20 15.06
CA ALA A 76 -19.61 -18.29 13.97
C ALA A 76 -20.80 -17.41 13.55
N ALA A 77 -22.01 -17.98 13.49
CA ALA A 77 -23.22 -17.22 13.19
C ALA A 77 -23.62 -16.27 14.34
N ALA A 78 -23.46 -16.70 15.59
CA ALA A 78 -23.73 -15.88 16.77
C ALA A 78 -22.76 -14.68 16.86
N LEU A 79 -21.49 -14.88 16.53
CA LEU A 79 -20.47 -13.86 16.48
C LEU A 79 -20.82 -12.79 15.44
N LEU A 80 -21.27 -13.20 14.25
CA LEU A 80 -21.71 -12.28 13.21
C LEU A 80 -22.98 -11.50 13.65
N ALA A 81 -23.93 -12.18 14.29
CA ALA A 81 -25.19 -11.57 14.78
C ALA A 81 -24.96 -10.60 15.94
N ALA A 82 -23.92 -10.80 16.74
CA ALA A 82 -23.54 -9.94 17.85
C ALA A 82 -22.89 -8.62 17.39
N TYR A 83 -22.37 -8.55 16.17
CA TYR A 83 -21.72 -7.37 15.61
C TYR A 83 -22.72 -6.20 15.43
N ARG A 84 -22.26 -4.99 15.73
CA ARG A 84 -23.05 -3.74 15.61
C ARG A 84 -22.23 -2.69 14.87
N PHE A 85 -22.82 -2.07 13.85
CA PHE A 85 -22.20 -1.02 13.07
C PHE A 85 -22.07 0.32 13.81
N ASP A 86 -22.78 0.50 14.93
CA ASP A 86 -22.78 1.76 15.71
C ASP A 86 -21.75 1.73 16.86
N ASN A 87 -20.80 0.81 16.83
CA ASN A 87 -19.81 0.68 17.87
C ASN A 87 -18.57 1.51 17.47
N GLU A 88 -18.47 2.73 18.01
CA GLU A 88 -17.32 3.63 17.82
C GLU A 88 -15.98 2.95 18.18
N GLU A 89 -16.01 1.99 19.08
CA GLU A 89 -14.83 1.18 19.45
C GLU A 89 -14.29 0.32 18.31
N LEU A 90 -15.13 -0.07 17.35
CA LEU A 90 -14.74 -0.88 16.20
C LEU A 90 -14.28 -0.04 15.00
N GLU A 91 -14.69 1.22 14.92
CA GLU A 91 -14.28 2.13 13.84
C GLU A 91 -12.78 2.42 13.86
N VAL A 92 -12.17 2.37 15.04
CA VAL A 92 -10.72 2.62 15.22
C VAL A 92 -9.87 1.37 14.94
N LEU A 93 -10.46 0.16 14.90
CA LEU A 93 -9.76 -1.05 14.46
C LEU A 93 -9.35 -1.00 12.98
N VAL A 94 -9.96 -0.11 12.23
CA VAL A 94 -9.67 0.09 10.81
C VAL A 94 -8.86 1.36 10.63
N THR A 95 -7.60 1.29 10.94
CA THR A 95 -6.62 2.22 10.37
C THR A 95 -6.67 2.01 8.86
N SER A 96 -7.30 2.99 8.17
CA SER A 96 -7.35 3.18 6.72
C SER A 96 -6.87 1.99 5.88
N HIS A 97 -7.80 1.15 5.44
CA HIS A 97 -7.50 0.11 4.44
C HIS A 97 -7.28 0.78 3.07
N ASP A 98 -6.15 1.43 2.92
CA ASP A 98 -5.77 2.10 1.69
C ASP A 98 -5.71 1.15 0.50
N SER A 99 -5.41 -0.14 0.69
CA SER A 99 -5.41 -1.13 -0.40
C SER A 99 -6.74 -1.25 -1.13
N ARG A 100 -7.88 -1.23 -0.42
CA ARG A 100 -9.19 -1.30 -1.09
C ARG A 100 -9.51 -0.01 -1.80
N LYS A 101 -9.22 1.13 -1.19
CA LYS A 101 -9.37 2.45 -1.81
C LYS A 101 -8.48 2.57 -3.05
N ILE A 102 -7.22 2.15 -2.94
CA ILE A 102 -6.29 2.10 -4.08
C ILE A 102 -6.88 1.23 -5.18
N ASN A 103 -7.29 0.00 -4.89
CA ASN A 103 -7.86 -0.91 -5.89
C ASN A 103 -9.12 -0.33 -6.53
N GLN A 104 -10.02 0.27 -5.75
CA GLN A 104 -11.25 0.88 -6.25
C GLN A 104 -10.96 2.07 -7.15
N GLU A 105 -10.09 2.99 -6.72
CA GLU A 105 -9.69 4.17 -7.50
C GLU A 105 -9.12 3.77 -8.87
N TYR A 106 -8.21 2.79 -8.90
CA TYR A 106 -7.61 2.33 -10.14
C TYR A 106 -8.55 1.50 -11.00
N GLN A 107 -9.47 0.71 -10.42
CA GLN A 107 -10.54 0.04 -11.16
C GLN A 107 -11.47 1.05 -11.83
N GLU A 108 -11.88 2.11 -11.13
CA GLU A 108 -12.73 3.17 -11.68
C GLU A 108 -12.02 3.90 -12.83
N LYS A 109 -10.74 4.25 -12.66
CA LYS A 109 -9.91 4.85 -13.71
C LYS A 109 -9.78 3.92 -14.92
N MET A 110 -9.54 2.62 -14.72
CA MET A 110 -9.42 1.63 -15.78
C MET A 110 -10.75 1.45 -16.53
N VAL A 111 -11.85 1.28 -15.81
CA VAL A 111 -13.19 1.16 -16.39
C VAL A 111 -13.55 2.42 -17.18
N SER A 112 -13.28 3.61 -16.64
CA SER A 112 -13.50 4.87 -17.31
C SER A 112 -12.68 5.01 -18.61
N LEU A 113 -11.42 4.57 -18.61
CA LEU A 113 -10.54 4.56 -19.78
C LEU A 113 -11.09 3.63 -20.87
N VAL A 114 -11.46 2.41 -20.52
CA VAL A 114 -12.00 1.41 -21.45
C VAL A 114 -13.37 1.84 -21.98
N ALA A 115 -14.28 2.20 -21.09
CA ALA A 115 -15.62 2.68 -21.45
C ALA A 115 -15.55 3.92 -22.33
N GLY A 116 -14.69 4.89 -21.99
CA GLY A 116 -14.47 6.08 -22.80
C GLY A 116 -13.90 5.77 -24.19
N ARG A 117 -13.05 4.73 -24.32
CA ARG A 117 -12.55 4.28 -25.64
C ARG A 117 -13.67 3.64 -26.47
N VAL A 118 -14.44 2.74 -25.87
CA VAL A 118 -15.58 2.06 -26.53
C VAL A 118 -16.62 3.10 -26.95
N PHE A 119 -16.97 4.02 -26.06
CA PHE A 119 -17.93 5.09 -26.36
C PHE A 119 -17.49 5.94 -27.55
N ARG A 120 -16.23 6.37 -27.57
CA ARG A 120 -15.69 7.16 -28.71
C ARG A 120 -15.67 6.38 -30.02
N LYS A 121 -15.37 5.09 -29.98
CA LYS A 121 -15.33 4.25 -31.17
C LYS A 121 -16.72 3.99 -31.76
N VAL A 122 -17.75 3.92 -30.91
CA VAL A 122 -19.12 3.54 -31.32
C VAL A 122 -19.97 4.78 -31.60
N PHE A 123 -19.86 5.83 -30.80
CA PHE A 123 -20.81 6.96 -30.84
C PHE A 123 -20.24 8.25 -31.45
N LEU A 124 -18.91 8.42 -31.54
CA LEU A 124 -18.36 9.65 -32.08
C LEU A 124 -18.23 9.55 -33.63
N PRO A 125 -18.72 10.57 -34.35
CA PRO A 125 -18.42 10.70 -35.80
C PRO A 125 -16.90 10.78 -36.05
N ALA A 126 -16.46 10.18 -37.17
CA ALA A 126 -15.04 10.07 -37.49
C ALA A 126 -14.24 11.39 -37.43
N PRO A 127 -14.75 12.56 -37.90
CA PRO A 127 -13.99 13.81 -37.84
C PRO A 127 -13.81 14.30 -36.41
N ILE A 128 -14.79 14.09 -35.52
CA ILE A 128 -14.70 14.52 -34.14
C ILE A 128 -13.73 13.57 -33.35
N ALA A 129 -13.78 12.27 -33.66
CA ALA A 129 -12.86 11.30 -33.09
C ALA A 129 -11.41 11.58 -33.53
N ALA A 130 -11.19 11.98 -34.78
CA ALA A 130 -9.88 12.39 -35.29
C ALA A 130 -9.37 13.66 -34.57
N ALA A 131 -10.19 14.70 -34.46
CA ALA A 131 -9.84 15.93 -33.76
C ALA A 131 -9.48 15.67 -32.30
N TYR A 132 -10.25 14.84 -31.59
CA TYR A 132 -9.95 14.43 -30.24
C TYR A 132 -8.60 13.67 -30.14
N THR A 133 -8.31 12.77 -31.10
CA THR A 133 -7.06 12.01 -31.11
C THR A 133 -5.87 12.96 -31.33
N VAL A 134 -5.98 13.93 -32.21
CA VAL A 134 -4.95 14.97 -32.42
C VAL A 134 -4.77 15.80 -31.15
N TRP A 135 -5.85 16.28 -30.55
CA TRP A 135 -5.76 17.06 -29.32
C TRP A 135 -5.06 16.28 -28.19
N ARG A 136 -5.43 15.03 -28.02
CA ARG A 136 -4.82 14.16 -26.97
C ARG A 136 -3.35 13.86 -27.26
N SER A 137 -2.95 13.76 -28.53
CA SER A 137 -1.56 13.46 -28.91
C SER A 137 -0.58 14.58 -28.51
N ILE A 138 -1.04 15.82 -28.36
CA ILE A 138 -0.21 16.97 -28.01
C ILE A 138 0.59 16.69 -26.72
N ALA A 139 -0.05 16.08 -25.72
CA ALA A 139 0.60 15.78 -24.45
C ALA A 139 1.75 14.76 -24.60
N PHE A 140 1.57 13.75 -25.45
CA PHE A 140 2.59 12.72 -25.71
C PHE A 140 3.73 13.27 -26.57
N VAL A 141 3.39 13.99 -27.63
CA VAL A 141 4.39 14.63 -28.50
C VAL A 141 5.22 15.64 -27.72
N TRP A 142 4.58 16.44 -26.85
CA TRP A 142 5.29 17.41 -26.01
C TRP A 142 6.29 16.76 -25.07
N LYS A 143 5.98 15.59 -24.49
CA LYS A 143 6.94 14.83 -23.68
C LYS A 143 8.18 14.45 -24.48
N GLY A 144 8.01 13.89 -25.69
CA GLY A 144 9.12 13.53 -26.54
C GLY A 144 9.95 14.74 -27.00
N VAL A 145 9.30 15.86 -27.38
CA VAL A 145 9.97 17.12 -27.71
C VAL A 145 10.78 17.66 -26.54
N ARG A 146 10.22 17.59 -25.32
CA ARG A 146 10.93 18.03 -24.12
C ARG A 146 12.20 17.21 -23.86
N CYS A 147 12.15 15.88 -24.07
CA CYS A 147 13.33 15.00 -23.97
C CYS A 147 14.40 15.42 -24.99
N LEU A 148 14.01 15.69 -26.24
CA LEU A 148 14.93 16.16 -27.29
C LEU A 148 15.54 17.52 -26.97
N LEU A 149 14.76 18.46 -26.43
CA LEU A 149 15.27 19.77 -26.01
C LEU A 149 16.31 19.65 -24.89
N HIS A 150 16.16 18.65 -24.01
CA HIS A 150 17.17 18.34 -22.97
C HIS A 150 18.32 17.47 -23.48
N ARG A 151 18.41 17.25 -24.81
CA ARG A 151 19.42 16.40 -25.48
C ARG A 151 19.47 14.96 -24.94
N LYS A 152 18.33 14.44 -24.51
CA LYS A 152 18.17 13.07 -24.05
C LYS A 152 17.37 12.28 -25.08
N LEU A 153 17.89 11.11 -25.45
CA LEU A 153 17.18 10.16 -26.30
C LEU A 153 16.61 9.07 -25.39
N GLU A 154 15.44 9.34 -24.84
CA GLU A 154 14.67 8.43 -23.99
C GLU A 154 13.53 7.80 -24.79
N VAL A 155 12.88 6.78 -24.25
CA VAL A 155 11.82 6.02 -24.94
C VAL A 155 10.62 6.91 -25.30
N GLU A 156 10.37 7.99 -24.57
CA GLU A 156 9.35 8.99 -24.85
C GLU A 156 9.50 9.63 -26.24
N VAL A 157 10.71 9.61 -26.80
CA VAL A 157 10.97 10.08 -28.18
C VAL A 157 10.41 9.09 -29.20
N LEU A 158 10.56 7.76 -28.96
CA LEU A 158 9.99 6.72 -29.84
C LEU A 158 8.46 6.80 -29.85
N ASP A 159 7.85 6.96 -28.65
CA ASP A 159 6.40 7.10 -28.51
C ASP A 159 5.89 8.32 -29.29
N ALA A 160 6.53 9.47 -29.09
CA ALA A 160 6.16 10.70 -29.79
C ALA A 160 6.29 10.57 -31.31
N LEU A 161 7.37 9.94 -31.78
CA LEU A 161 7.58 9.70 -33.23
C LEU A 161 6.56 8.74 -33.81
N SER A 162 6.24 7.65 -33.12
CA SER A 162 5.25 6.66 -33.58
C SER A 162 3.85 7.26 -33.69
N ILE A 163 3.45 8.06 -32.69
CA ILE A 163 2.18 8.77 -32.68
C ILE A 163 2.16 9.81 -33.80
N THR A 164 3.21 10.63 -33.94
CA THR A 164 3.29 11.67 -34.97
C THR A 164 3.27 11.08 -36.36
N ALA A 165 4.03 10.01 -36.62
CA ALA A 165 4.05 9.34 -37.91
C ALA A 165 2.68 8.73 -38.30
N SER A 166 1.97 8.16 -37.29
CA SER A 166 0.60 7.65 -37.51
C SER A 166 -0.39 8.76 -37.85
N LEU A 167 -0.30 9.91 -37.16
CA LEU A 167 -1.16 11.08 -37.42
C LEU A 167 -0.90 11.68 -38.81
N LEU A 168 0.37 11.82 -39.22
CA LEU A 168 0.73 12.34 -40.56
C LEU A 168 0.21 11.46 -41.68
N ARG A 169 0.03 10.16 -41.44
CA ARG A 169 -0.59 9.23 -42.38
C ARG A 169 -2.11 9.28 -42.38
N GLY A 170 -2.74 10.03 -41.48
CA GLY A 170 -4.18 10.02 -41.27
C GLY A 170 -4.69 8.77 -40.54
N ASP A 171 -3.81 7.93 -40.01
CA ASP A 171 -4.18 6.74 -39.24
C ASP A 171 -4.42 7.08 -37.77
N TYR A 172 -5.52 7.77 -37.51
CA TYR A 172 -5.97 8.17 -36.17
C TYR A 172 -6.30 6.97 -35.28
N SER A 173 -6.66 5.82 -35.91
CA SER A 173 -6.97 4.60 -35.16
C SER A 173 -5.73 4.00 -34.47
N THR A 174 -4.64 3.90 -35.24
CA THR A 174 -3.35 3.42 -34.72
C THR A 174 -2.78 4.38 -33.69
N ALA A 175 -2.75 5.70 -33.97
CA ALA A 175 -2.31 6.70 -32.99
C ALA A 175 -3.11 6.63 -31.67
N GLY A 176 -4.44 6.53 -31.78
CA GLY A 176 -5.33 6.38 -30.61
C GLY A 176 -5.12 5.07 -29.86
N SER A 177 -4.73 3.99 -30.55
CA SER A 177 -4.44 2.69 -29.93
C SER A 177 -3.13 2.73 -29.14
N VAL A 178 -2.08 3.30 -29.72
CA VAL A 178 -0.79 3.50 -29.05
C VAL A 178 -0.96 4.33 -27.80
N MET A 179 -1.59 5.50 -27.89
CA MET A 179 -1.84 6.36 -26.73
C MET A 179 -2.68 5.69 -25.65
N PHE A 180 -3.64 4.83 -26.03
CA PHE A 180 -4.43 4.08 -25.09
C PHE A 180 -3.58 3.04 -24.36
N LEU A 181 -2.78 2.25 -25.08
CA LEU A 181 -1.90 1.24 -24.47
C LEU A 181 -0.87 1.87 -23.54
N LEU A 182 -0.25 2.97 -23.95
CA LEU A 182 0.68 3.73 -23.08
C LEU A 182 -0.02 4.24 -21.81
N THR A 183 -1.26 4.73 -21.92
CA THR A 183 -2.02 5.19 -20.75
C THR A 183 -2.41 4.04 -19.83
N VAL A 184 -2.81 2.89 -20.37
CA VAL A 184 -3.11 1.68 -19.59
C VAL A 184 -1.84 1.17 -18.91
N GLY A 185 -0.71 1.12 -19.63
CA GLY A 185 0.58 0.70 -19.11
C GLY A 185 1.00 1.56 -17.91
N SER A 186 0.97 2.89 -18.06
CA SER A 186 1.33 3.81 -16.97
C SER A 186 0.38 3.72 -15.75
N LEU A 187 -0.91 3.48 -16.00
CA LEU A 187 -1.90 3.30 -14.93
C LEU A 187 -1.65 2.00 -14.15
N LEU A 188 -1.33 0.91 -14.86
CA LEU A 188 -1.00 -0.38 -14.23
C LEU A 188 0.32 -0.30 -13.45
N GLU A 189 1.31 0.40 -13.99
CA GLU A 189 2.58 0.65 -13.31
C GLU A 189 2.38 1.40 -11.99
N GLU A 190 1.63 2.50 -12.02
CA GLU A 190 1.33 3.30 -10.84
C GLU A 190 0.54 2.49 -9.79
N TRP A 191 -0.47 1.73 -10.24
CA TRP A 191 -1.26 0.86 -9.36
C TRP A 191 -0.39 -0.21 -8.70
N THR A 192 0.43 -0.93 -9.49
CA THR A 192 1.29 -2.00 -8.98
C THR A 192 2.29 -1.45 -7.97
N ARG A 193 2.90 -0.30 -8.25
CA ARG A 193 3.82 0.38 -7.34
C ARG A 193 3.15 0.74 -6.03
N LYS A 194 2.01 1.44 -6.07
CA LYS A 194 1.28 1.84 -4.85
C LYS A 194 0.83 0.64 -4.03
N LYS A 195 0.33 -0.40 -4.69
CA LYS A 195 -0.10 -1.62 -4.01
C LYS A 195 1.06 -2.35 -3.35
N SER A 196 2.20 -2.47 -4.03
CA SER A 196 3.38 -3.13 -3.47
C SER A 196 3.96 -2.36 -2.28
N LEU A 197 3.94 -1.02 -2.32
CA LEU A 197 4.34 -0.17 -1.19
C LEU A 197 3.41 -0.35 0.01
N ASP A 198 2.10 -0.39 -0.20
CA ASP A 198 1.11 -0.61 0.85
C ASP A 198 1.26 -2.02 1.47
N ASP A 199 1.43 -3.06 0.65
CA ASP A 199 1.65 -4.43 1.13
C ASP A 199 2.96 -4.54 1.94
N LEU A 200 4.04 -3.87 1.50
CA LEU A 200 5.30 -3.80 2.23
C LEU A 200 5.16 -3.06 3.57
N ALA A 201 4.54 -1.89 3.57
CA ALA A 201 4.30 -1.11 4.77
C ALA A 201 3.49 -1.91 5.81
N ARG A 202 2.51 -2.68 5.39
CA ARG A 202 1.74 -3.58 6.26
C ARG A 202 2.59 -4.69 6.86
N SER A 203 3.43 -5.33 6.05
CA SER A 203 4.30 -6.42 6.55
C SER A 203 5.30 -5.92 7.59
N MET A 204 5.71 -4.65 7.50
CA MET A 204 6.64 -4.02 8.45
C MET A 204 5.96 -3.42 9.70
N ALA A 205 4.65 -3.13 9.63
CA ALA A 205 3.90 -2.49 10.72
C ALA A 205 3.44 -3.44 11.84
N LEU A 206 3.56 -4.76 11.66
CA LEU A 206 2.84 -5.80 12.43
C LEU A 206 3.35 -6.11 13.84
N ASN A 207 4.13 -5.29 14.55
CA ASN A 207 4.76 -5.75 15.79
C ASN A 207 4.37 -5.10 17.12
N VAL A 208 3.43 -4.17 17.22
CA VAL A 208 2.88 -3.75 18.54
C VAL A 208 1.40 -3.40 18.38
N ASP A 209 0.54 -4.33 18.74
CA ASP A 209 -0.89 -4.17 18.47
C ASP A 209 -1.66 -3.47 19.58
N LYS A 210 -1.30 -3.66 20.86
CA LYS A 210 -2.08 -3.17 22.01
C LYS A 210 -1.19 -2.66 23.14
N VAL A 211 -1.66 -1.63 23.83
CA VAL A 211 -0.98 -1.01 24.96
C VAL A 211 -1.97 -0.79 26.10
N TRP A 212 -1.47 -0.81 27.35
CA TRP A 212 -2.27 -0.48 28.51
C TRP A 212 -2.32 1.04 28.69
N VAL A 213 -3.51 1.61 28.65
CA VAL A 213 -3.75 3.04 28.90
C VAL A 213 -4.46 3.17 30.25
N ARG A 214 -3.95 4.04 31.11
CA ARG A 214 -4.56 4.38 32.38
C ARG A 214 -5.68 5.38 32.17
N THR A 215 -6.86 5.06 32.64
CA THR A 215 -8.04 5.92 32.64
C THR A 215 -8.54 6.13 34.06
N PRO A 216 -9.41 7.12 34.34
CA PRO A 216 -10.00 7.30 35.66
C PRO A 216 -10.77 6.08 36.20
N GLN A 217 -11.15 5.17 35.32
CA GLN A 217 -11.91 3.95 35.65
C GLN A 217 -11.04 2.71 35.80
N GLY A 218 -9.73 2.83 35.57
CA GLY A 218 -8.76 1.73 35.61
C GLY A 218 -7.91 1.64 34.34
N GLU A 219 -7.10 0.58 34.23
CA GLU A 219 -6.26 0.33 33.07
C GLU A 219 -7.05 -0.42 32.00
N VAL A 220 -6.98 0.05 30.78
CA VAL A 220 -7.67 -0.54 29.62
C VAL A 220 -6.66 -0.88 28.54
N LEU A 221 -6.74 -2.10 28.02
CA LEU A 221 -5.90 -2.52 26.89
C LEU A 221 -6.49 -2.00 25.58
N VAL A 222 -5.83 -1.04 24.97
CA VAL A 222 -6.28 -0.40 23.73
C VAL A 222 -5.29 -0.63 22.58
N PRO A 223 -5.74 -0.63 21.32
CA PRO A 223 -4.83 -0.60 20.18
C PRO A 223 -3.92 0.63 20.23
N LEU A 224 -2.65 0.48 19.85
CA LEU A 224 -1.69 1.58 19.84
C LEU A 224 -2.17 2.76 18.98
N THR A 225 -2.96 2.49 17.96
CA THR A 225 -3.57 3.50 17.07
C THR A 225 -4.57 4.43 17.75
N ARG A 226 -5.07 4.06 18.94
CA ARG A 226 -6.00 4.87 19.76
C ARG A 226 -5.31 5.78 20.77
N VAL A 227 -4.02 5.64 20.92
CA VAL A 227 -3.27 6.45 21.88
C VAL A 227 -3.05 7.83 21.28
N HIS A 228 -3.52 8.85 21.99
CA HIS A 228 -3.34 10.25 21.64
C HIS A 228 -2.20 10.88 22.45
N ALA A 229 -1.69 11.99 21.96
CA ALA A 229 -0.72 12.77 22.72
C ALA A 229 -1.36 13.22 24.05
N GLY A 230 -0.67 12.93 25.14
CA GLY A 230 -1.16 13.19 26.49
C GLY A 230 -1.76 12.00 27.22
N ASP A 231 -2.02 10.87 26.54
CA ASP A 231 -2.51 9.66 27.18
C ASP A 231 -1.43 9.03 28.09
N GLU A 232 -1.87 8.43 29.19
CA GLU A 232 -1.01 7.74 30.15
C GLU A 232 -0.89 6.26 29.79
N VAL A 233 0.28 5.86 29.29
CA VAL A 233 0.56 4.47 28.88
C VAL A 233 1.37 3.76 29.95
N VAL A 234 0.89 2.58 30.37
CA VAL A 234 1.54 1.74 31.38
C VAL A 234 2.43 0.71 30.68
N VAL A 235 3.72 0.70 31.05
CA VAL A 235 4.69 -0.27 30.52
C VAL A 235 5.34 -1.03 31.66
N ARG A 236 5.24 -2.36 31.59
CA ARG A 236 5.73 -3.28 32.63
C ARG A 236 7.00 -4.01 32.20
N SER A 237 7.71 -4.59 33.14
CA SER A 237 8.87 -5.44 32.88
C SER A 237 8.60 -6.48 31.80
N GLY A 238 9.56 -6.65 30.88
CA GLY A 238 9.49 -7.52 29.71
C GLY A 238 8.78 -6.91 28.51
N ASN A 239 8.15 -5.74 28.64
CA ASN A 239 7.44 -5.09 27.55
C ASN A 239 8.29 -4.03 26.84
N MET A 240 8.09 -3.92 25.54
CA MET A 240 8.68 -2.86 24.74
C MET A 240 7.88 -1.56 24.91
N ILE A 241 8.59 -0.44 25.02
CA ILE A 241 8.00 0.90 25.03
C ILE A 241 7.43 1.19 23.63
N PRO A 242 6.11 1.41 23.52
CA PRO A 242 5.43 1.43 22.21
C PRO A 242 5.55 2.77 21.48
N LEU A 243 5.85 3.86 22.22
CA LEU A 243 5.90 5.22 21.68
C LEU A 243 6.84 6.10 22.51
N ASP A 244 7.30 7.21 21.92
CA ASP A 244 8.10 8.19 22.62
C ASP A 244 7.26 8.90 23.69
N GLY A 245 7.82 9.03 24.90
CA GLY A 245 7.11 9.64 26.00
C GLY A 245 8.02 10.17 27.10
N MET A 246 7.38 10.67 28.15
CA MET A 246 8.05 11.07 29.38
C MET A 246 7.46 10.28 30.54
N VAL A 247 8.31 9.74 31.41
CA VAL A 247 7.86 9.01 32.60
C VAL A 247 7.12 9.98 33.52
N LEU A 248 5.85 9.69 33.78
CA LEU A 248 5.00 10.45 34.69
C LEU A 248 5.16 9.90 36.12
N GLU A 249 5.17 8.57 36.25
CA GLU A 249 5.15 7.87 37.54
C GLU A 249 5.90 6.53 37.40
N GLY A 250 6.50 6.09 38.49
CA GLY A 250 7.22 4.83 38.56
C GLY A 250 8.72 4.94 38.26
N GLU A 251 9.36 3.79 38.27
CA GLU A 251 10.77 3.64 37.97
C GLU A 251 11.01 2.35 37.21
N ALA A 252 11.82 2.43 36.15
CA ALA A 252 12.13 1.29 35.31
C ALA A 252 13.60 1.29 34.88
N MET A 253 14.17 0.09 34.78
CA MET A 253 15.43 -0.15 34.08
C MET A 253 15.13 -0.43 32.64
N VAL A 254 15.54 0.48 31.75
CA VAL A 254 15.20 0.44 30.33
C VAL A 254 16.43 0.11 29.49
N ASN A 255 16.37 -1.01 28.80
CA ASN A 255 17.38 -1.40 27.82
C ASN A 255 17.22 -0.56 26.56
N GLN A 256 18.24 0.22 26.24
CA GLN A 256 18.30 1.11 25.07
C GLN A 256 19.30 0.60 24.02
N ALA A 257 19.76 -0.65 24.13
CA ALA A 257 20.77 -1.22 23.22
C ALA A 257 20.39 -1.11 21.74
N ALA A 258 19.09 -1.24 21.44
CA ALA A 258 18.58 -1.07 20.07
C ALA A 258 18.79 0.35 19.50
N LEU A 259 18.95 1.36 20.35
CA LEU A 259 19.15 2.76 19.94
C LEU A 259 20.61 3.22 20.07
N THR A 260 21.24 2.84 21.18
CA THR A 260 22.57 3.37 21.57
C THR A 260 23.69 2.36 21.36
N GLY A 261 23.36 1.07 21.21
CA GLY A 261 24.34 -0.02 21.16
C GLY A 261 24.90 -0.41 22.55
N GLU A 262 24.47 0.26 23.63
CA GLU A 262 24.93 -0.02 25.00
C GLU A 262 24.00 -1.03 25.67
N SER A 263 24.55 -2.13 26.16
CA SER A 263 23.79 -3.22 26.76
C SER A 263 23.38 -3.00 28.23
N MET A 264 23.95 -1.99 28.91
CA MET A 264 23.56 -1.71 30.29
C MET A 264 22.23 -0.94 30.30
N PRO A 265 21.22 -1.50 31.04
CA PRO A 265 19.93 -0.79 31.14
C PRO A 265 20.13 0.53 31.91
N VAL A 266 19.42 1.54 31.42
CA VAL A 266 19.44 2.88 32.00
C VAL A 266 18.24 3.06 32.90
N ARG A 267 18.51 3.50 34.15
CA ARG A 267 17.47 3.84 35.10
C ARG A 267 16.66 5.05 34.62
N LYS A 268 15.36 4.87 34.47
CA LYS A 268 14.40 5.93 34.13
C LYS A 268 13.46 6.18 35.28
N THR A 269 13.43 7.43 35.72
CA THR A 269 12.58 7.91 36.82
C THR A 269 11.64 8.99 36.31
N THR A 270 10.71 9.45 37.12
CA THR A 270 9.76 10.51 36.81
C THR A 270 10.46 11.71 36.17
N GLY A 271 9.92 12.21 35.05
CA GLY A 271 10.49 13.28 34.24
C GLY A 271 11.52 12.83 33.20
N ALA A 272 11.96 11.57 33.21
CA ALA A 272 12.90 11.05 32.21
C ALA A 272 12.21 10.79 30.88
N THR A 273 12.89 11.10 29.76
CA THR A 273 12.40 10.74 28.41
C THR A 273 12.70 9.27 28.13
N VAL A 274 11.72 8.59 27.55
CA VAL A 274 11.81 7.21 27.06
C VAL A 274 11.46 7.18 25.55
N TYR A 275 12.02 6.20 24.85
CA TYR A 275 11.94 6.10 23.40
C TYR A 275 11.26 4.81 22.97
N ALA A 276 10.46 4.92 21.90
CA ALA A 276 9.84 3.77 21.28
C ALA A 276 10.87 2.73 20.81
N GLY A 277 10.55 1.44 21.01
CA GLY A 277 11.44 0.34 20.63
C GLY A 277 12.46 -0.07 21.69
N THR A 278 12.55 0.64 22.83
CA THR A 278 13.34 0.22 23.99
C THR A 278 12.54 -0.73 24.88
N VAL A 279 13.20 -1.56 25.67
CA VAL A 279 12.55 -2.61 26.49
C VAL A 279 12.73 -2.32 27.97
N VAL A 280 11.66 -2.43 28.75
CA VAL A 280 11.70 -2.38 30.21
C VAL A 280 12.19 -3.74 30.71
N GLU A 281 13.39 -3.80 31.26
CA GLU A 281 13.94 -5.05 31.86
C GLU A 281 13.39 -5.29 33.26
N GLU A 282 13.41 -4.26 34.08
CA GLU A 282 12.92 -4.32 35.45
C GLU A 282 12.09 -3.10 35.82
N GLY A 283 11.09 -3.28 36.68
CA GLY A 283 10.21 -2.23 37.16
C GLY A 283 8.99 -2.02 36.29
N GLU A 284 8.29 -0.92 36.58
CA GLU A 284 7.08 -0.47 35.86
C GLU A 284 7.10 1.04 35.81
N CYS A 285 6.69 1.59 34.66
CA CYS A 285 6.54 3.03 34.52
C CYS A 285 5.26 3.37 33.77
N VAL A 286 4.68 4.49 34.17
CA VAL A 286 3.60 5.17 33.43
C VAL A 286 4.22 6.30 32.65
N LEU A 287 4.03 6.32 31.37
CA LEU A 287 4.56 7.37 30.49
C LEU A 287 3.44 8.19 29.87
N VAL A 288 3.66 9.47 29.72
CA VAL A 288 2.77 10.35 28.93
C VAL A 288 3.25 10.32 27.50
N ALA A 289 2.33 9.96 26.59
CA ALA A 289 2.57 9.91 25.16
C ALA A 289 2.89 11.31 24.61
N LYS A 290 4.02 11.48 23.92
CA LYS A 290 4.37 12.74 23.24
C LYS A 290 3.73 12.89 21.88
N ALA A 291 3.34 11.80 21.23
CA ALA A 291 2.75 11.79 19.91
C ALA A 291 1.61 10.77 19.83
N GLU A 292 0.76 10.91 18.83
CA GLU A 292 -0.30 9.94 18.56
C GLU A 292 0.29 8.59 18.19
N GLY A 293 -0.27 7.52 18.78
CA GLY A 293 0.16 6.15 18.53
C GLY A 293 -0.34 5.66 17.17
N GLY A 294 0.48 4.93 16.45
CA GLY A 294 0.07 4.18 15.25
C GLY A 294 0.14 4.93 13.93
N ALA A 295 -0.56 6.05 13.74
CA ALA A 295 -0.53 6.82 12.49
C ALA A 295 0.90 7.26 12.12
N ASN A 296 1.63 7.81 13.08
CA ASN A 296 3.01 8.24 12.87
C ASN A 296 4.00 7.11 12.52
N ARG A 297 3.74 5.87 12.95
CA ARG A 297 4.64 4.75 12.67
C ARG A 297 4.45 4.24 11.24
N TYR A 298 3.19 4.07 10.82
CA TYR A 298 2.87 3.69 9.45
C TYR A 298 3.36 4.75 8.45
N ASP A 299 3.08 6.02 8.71
CA ASP A 299 3.52 7.13 7.87
C ASP A 299 5.05 7.25 7.81
N LYS A 300 5.75 7.02 8.93
CA LYS A 300 7.23 6.95 8.96
C LYS A 300 7.76 5.77 8.15
N ILE A 301 7.11 4.60 8.22
CA ILE A 301 7.48 3.44 7.41
C ILE A 301 7.25 3.74 5.94
N VAL A 302 6.09 4.28 5.57
CA VAL A 302 5.79 4.69 4.18
C VAL A 302 6.80 5.72 3.70
N ALA A 303 7.08 6.76 4.49
CA ALA A 303 8.08 7.77 4.15
C ALA A 303 9.50 7.16 4.00
N MET A 304 9.88 6.23 4.88
CA MET A 304 11.16 5.52 4.78
C MET A 304 11.23 4.67 3.51
N ILE A 305 10.14 3.99 3.13
CA ILE A 305 10.07 3.20 1.90
C ILE A 305 10.13 4.13 0.68
N GLU A 306 9.42 5.25 0.68
CA GLU A 306 9.45 6.25 -0.39
C GLU A 306 10.85 6.89 -0.53
N GLU A 307 11.52 7.16 0.57
CA GLU A 307 12.90 7.64 0.55
C GLU A 307 13.86 6.56 0.04
N SER A 308 13.63 5.32 0.40
CA SER A 308 14.34 4.13 -0.08
C SER A 308 14.18 3.90 -1.59
N GLU A 309 13.00 4.20 -2.16
CA GLU A 309 12.79 4.18 -3.61
C GLU A 309 13.71 5.16 -4.36
N LYS A 310 14.09 6.27 -3.73
CA LYS A 310 15.07 7.20 -4.29
C LYS A 310 16.48 6.60 -4.34
N LEU A 311 16.76 5.59 -3.51
CA LEU A 311 18.02 4.86 -3.47
C LEU A 311 17.98 3.65 -4.43
N LYS A 312 17.77 3.92 -5.72
CA LYS A 312 17.73 2.91 -6.76
C LYS A 312 18.98 2.04 -6.77
N SER A 313 18.80 0.75 -7.03
CA SER A 313 19.92 -0.17 -7.16
C SER A 313 20.78 0.18 -8.40
N GLY A 314 22.06 -0.21 -8.36
CA GLY A 314 22.94 -0.02 -9.52
C GLY A 314 22.44 -0.82 -10.73
N THR A 315 21.86 -1.99 -10.51
CA THR A 315 21.29 -2.87 -11.55
C THR A 315 20.02 -2.24 -12.16
N GLU A 316 19.16 -1.65 -11.34
CA GLU A 316 17.96 -0.93 -11.80
C GLU A 316 18.35 0.25 -12.70
N ASN A 317 19.29 1.08 -12.25
CA ASN A 317 19.79 2.21 -13.05
C ASN A 317 20.43 1.75 -14.36
N ARG A 318 21.18 0.64 -14.35
CA ARG A 318 21.76 0.06 -15.59
C ARG A 318 20.70 -0.44 -16.54
N ALA A 319 19.65 -1.08 -16.05
CA ALA A 319 18.53 -1.56 -16.86
C ALA A 319 17.79 -0.41 -17.56
N LEU A 320 17.51 0.69 -16.82
CA LEU A 320 16.91 1.90 -17.39
C LEU A 320 17.81 2.54 -18.44
N GLN A 321 19.12 2.68 -18.15
CA GLN A 321 20.09 3.21 -19.12
C GLN A 321 20.23 2.31 -20.35
N LEU A 322 20.04 0.98 -20.22
CA LEU A 322 20.08 0.06 -21.36
C LEU A 322 18.88 0.31 -22.27
N ALA A 323 17.68 0.53 -21.71
CA ALA A 323 16.50 0.87 -22.48
C ALA A 323 16.72 2.14 -23.30
N ASP A 324 17.27 3.19 -22.68
CA ASP A 324 17.57 4.44 -23.37
C ASP A 324 18.66 4.29 -24.44
N ARG A 325 19.66 3.43 -24.22
CA ARG A 325 20.69 3.11 -25.22
C ARG A 325 20.15 2.37 -26.43
N LEU A 326 19.03 1.68 -26.33
CA LEU A 326 18.38 1.00 -27.45
C LEU A 326 17.61 1.96 -28.37
N VAL A 327 17.24 3.15 -27.87
CA VAL A 327 16.50 4.16 -28.65
C VAL A 327 17.17 4.51 -29.97
N PRO A 328 18.47 4.88 -30.03
CA PRO A 328 19.13 5.17 -31.30
C PRO A 328 19.12 4.00 -32.27
N TRP A 329 19.25 2.76 -31.78
CA TRP A 329 19.20 1.57 -32.61
C TRP A 329 17.82 1.30 -33.19
N CYS A 330 16.74 1.55 -32.40
CA CYS A 330 15.38 1.50 -32.89
C CYS A 330 15.12 2.54 -33.97
N LEU A 331 15.63 3.75 -33.82
CA LEU A 331 15.54 4.80 -34.82
C LEU A 331 16.30 4.41 -36.11
N ALA A 332 17.52 3.93 -35.98
CA ALA A 332 18.31 3.45 -37.11
C ALA A 332 17.63 2.27 -37.81
N GLY A 333 17.12 1.30 -37.05
CA GLY A 333 16.36 0.16 -37.56
C GLY A 333 15.09 0.57 -38.30
N THR A 334 14.38 1.59 -37.79
CA THR A 334 13.19 2.17 -38.45
C THR A 334 13.55 2.77 -39.80
N VAL A 335 14.62 3.58 -39.86
CA VAL A 335 15.10 4.19 -41.12
C VAL A 335 15.55 3.11 -42.12
N ALA A 336 16.33 2.13 -41.66
CA ALA A 336 16.79 1.02 -42.47
C ALA A 336 15.60 0.22 -43.03
N THR A 337 14.64 -0.15 -42.19
CA THR A 337 13.45 -0.89 -42.61
C THR A 337 12.65 -0.12 -43.65
N TYR A 338 12.50 1.20 -43.46
CA TYR A 338 11.85 2.03 -44.47
C TYR A 338 12.63 2.07 -45.79
N ALA A 339 13.95 2.23 -45.76
CA ALA A 339 14.82 2.23 -46.90
C ALA A 339 14.71 0.94 -47.75
N PHE A 340 14.72 -0.22 -47.06
CA PHE A 340 14.66 -1.53 -47.72
C PHE A 340 13.25 -1.92 -48.20
N THR A 341 12.25 -1.68 -47.37
CA THR A 341 10.89 -2.19 -47.62
C THR A 341 9.96 -1.17 -48.27
N ARG A 342 10.33 0.11 -48.27
CA ARG A 342 9.48 1.25 -48.65
C ARG A 342 8.08 1.23 -48.00
N ASN A 343 7.93 0.46 -46.92
CA ASN A 343 6.67 0.29 -46.23
C ASN A 343 6.72 0.97 -44.86
N VAL A 344 6.01 2.10 -44.76
CA VAL A 344 5.95 2.94 -43.56
C VAL A 344 5.34 2.17 -42.37
N THR A 345 4.35 1.30 -42.61
CA THR A 345 3.73 0.50 -41.55
C THR A 345 4.73 -0.42 -40.87
N ARG A 346 5.56 -1.11 -41.67
CA ARG A 346 6.64 -1.97 -41.13
C ARG A 346 7.70 -1.16 -40.39
N ALA A 347 8.05 0.03 -40.90
CA ALA A 347 8.99 0.93 -40.23
C ALA A 347 8.46 1.41 -38.89
N ILE A 348 7.20 1.86 -38.84
CA ILE A 348 6.56 2.32 -37.60
C ILE A 348 6.46 1.18 -36.55
N SER A 349 6.26 -0.08 -37.02
CA SER A 349 6.19 -1.22 -36.07
C SER A 349 7.45 -1.38 -35.20
N ILE A 350 8.62 -0.94 -35.70
CA ILE A 350 9.87 -0.97 -34.91
C ILE A 350 9.85 0.12 -33.83
N LEU A 351 9.29 1.30 -34.11
CA LEU A 351 9.12 2.36 -33.11
C LEU A 351 8.17 1.97 -31.99
N MET A 352 7.24 1.05 -32.24
CA MET A 352 6.24 0.61 -31.26
C MET A 352 6.76 -0.48 -30.32
N VAL A 353 8.03 -0.90 -30.43
CA VAL A 353 8.62 -1.87 -29.49
C VAL A 353 8.87 -1.18 -28.17
N ASP A 354 8.04 -1.52 -27.18
CA ASP A 354 8.09 -0.93 -25.86
C ASP A 354 8.98 -1.73 -24.92
N PHE A 355 10.26 -1.40 -24.87
CA PHE A 355 11.21 -1.93 -23.87
C PHE A 355 11.04 -1.28 -22.50
N SER A 356 10.45 -0.10 -22.47
CA SER A 356 10.40 0.76 -21.31
C SER A 356 9.43 0.24 -20.26
N CYS A 357 8.21 -0.15 -20.64
CA CYS A 357 7.24 -0.71 -19.72
C CYS A 357 7.76 -1.99 -19.05
N ALA A 358 8.40 -2.87 -19.80
CA ALA A 358 8.94 -4.11 -19.24
C ALA A 358 10.03 -3.82 -18.19
N LEU A 359 10.98 -2.94 -18.47
CA LEU A 359 12.10 -2.65 -17.56
C LEU A 359 11.72 -1.70 -16.42
N LYS A 360 10.93 -0.65 -16.70
CA LYS A 360 10.48 0.32 -15.68
C LYS A 360 9.54 -0.30 -14.65
N LEU A 361 8.76 -1.32 -15.04
CA LEU A 361 7.83 -2.00 -14.14
C LEU A 361 8.49 -3.20 -13.44
N SER A 362 9.18 -4.07 -14.18
CA SER A 362 9.65 -5.35 -13.62
C SER A 362 10.75 -5.19 -12.59
N MET A 363 11.66 -4.22 -12.76
CA MET A 363 12.80 -4.04 -11.83
C MET A 363 12.37 -3.50 -10.47
N PRO A 364 11.62 -2.38 -10.35
CA PRO A 364 11.11 -1.92 -9.06
C PRO A 364 10.23 -2.96 -8.38
N LEU A 365 9.38 -3.66 -9.15
CA LEU A 365 8.52 -4.70 -8.62
C LEU A 365 9.30 -5.88 -8.04
N ALA A 366 10.37 -6.31 -8.71
CA ALA A 366 11.25 -7.37 -8.20
C ALA A 366 11.93 -6.96 -6.88
N VAL A 367 12.41 -5.71 -6.78
CA VAL A 367 12.99 -5.18 -5.54
C VAL A 367 11.97 -5.13 -4.42
N LEU A 368 10.76 -4.61 -4.68
CA LEU A 368 9.68 -4.54 -3.69
C LEU A 368 9.23 -5.94 -3.24
N SER A 369 9.17 -6.91 -4.16
CA SER A 369 8.86 -8.30 -3.84
C SER A 369 9.93 -8.94 -2.95
N ALA A 370 11.21 -8.71 -3.24
CA ALA A 370 12.32 -9.19 -2.42
C ALA A 370 12.33 -8.53 -1.03
N MET A 371 12.05 -7.23 -0.94
CA MET A 371 11.93 -6.55 0.36
C MET A 371 10.77 -7.11 1.19
N ARG A 372 9.64 -7.44 0.55
CA ARG A 372 8.51 -8.08 1.22
C ARG A 372 8.88 -9.47 1.74
N GLU A 373 9.56 -10.27 0.93
CA GLU A 373 10.02 -11.60 1.34
C GLU A 373 10.98 -11.51 2.53
N CYS A 374 11.93 -10.56 2.52
CA CYS A 374 12.78 -10.28 3.67
C CYS A 374 11.95 -9.94 4.93
N GLY A 375 10.85 -9.18 4.77
CA GLY A 375 9.93 -8.83 5.85
C GLY A 375 9.27 -10.05 6.52
N GLU A 376 8.99 -11.12 5.76
CA GLU A 376 8.47 -12.39 6.30
C GLU A 376 9.47 -13.08 7.24
N TYR A 377 10.77 -12.83 7.05
CA TYR A 377 11.85 -13.27 7.93
C TYR A 377 12.26 -12.24 8.98
N HIS A 378 11.44 -11.21 9.22
CA HIS A 378 11.73 -10.11 10.14
C HIS A 378 12.98 -9.29 9.79
N ILE A 379 13.38 -9.28 8.52
CA ILE A 379 14.51 -8.53 8.01
C ILE A 379 13.99 -7.26 7.31
N THR A 380 14.30 -6.09 7.87
CA THR A 380 13.94 -4.80 7.27
C THR A 380 15.05 -4.30 6.35
N VAL A 381 14.75 -4.20 5.06
CA VAL A 381 15.68 -3.69 4.05
C VAL A 381 15.32 -2.28 3.65
N LYS A 382 16.29 -1.36 3.70
CA LYS A 382 16.09 0.07 3.39
C LYS A 382 16.12 0.42 1.90
N GLY A 383 16.11 -0.57 1.00
CA GLY A 383 16.03 -0.34 -0.44
C GLY A 383 16.88 -1.29 -1.29
N GLY A 384 16.63 -1.28 -2.61
CA GLY A 384 17.27 -2.18 -3.56
C GLY A 384 18.79 -2.12 -3.59
N LYS A 385 19.38 -0.95 -3.33
CA LYS A 385 20.83 -0.78 -3.21
C LYS A 385 21.43 -1.66 -2.11
N TYR A 386 20.74 -1.81 -1.00
CA TYR A 386 21.20 -2.62 0.14
C TYR A 386 21.03 -4.12 -0.11
N LEU A 387 19.95 -4.53 -0.79
CA LEU A 387 19.79 -5.92 -1.26
C LEU A 387 20.94 -6.33 -2.18
N GLU A 388 21.28 -5.45 -3.12
CA GLU A 388 22.38 -5.70 -4.07
C GLU A 388 23.75 -5.73 -3.38
N ALA A 389 23.96 -4.87 -2.38
CA ALA A 389 25.18 -4.88 -1.57
C ALA A 389 25.28 -6.15 -0.72
N LEU A 390 24.18 -6.60 -0.12
CA LEU A 390 24.13 -7.83 0.66
C LEU A 390 24.40 -9.06 -0.20
N ALA A 391 23.85 -9.11 -1.41
CA ALA A 391 24.11 -10.21 -2.36
C ALA A 391 25.57 -10.33 -2.80
N LYS A 392 26.35 -9.26 -2.68
CA LYS A 392 27.77 -9.19 -3.02
C LYS A 392 28.70 -9.27 -1.80
N ALA A 393 28.11 -9.33 -0.59
CA ALA A 393 28.90 -9.37 0.64
C ALA A 393 29.61 -10.72 0.74
N ASP A 394 30.90 -10.68 0.95
CA ASP A 394 31.78 -11.83 1.21
C ASP A 394 32.23 -11.91 2.68
N THR A 395 32.02 -10.84 3.43
CA THR A 395 32.41 -10.70 4.82
C THR A 395 31.26 -10.15 5.65
N ILE A 396 30.97 -10.80 6.79
CA ILE A 396 29.96 -10.36 7.76
C ILE A 396 30.64 -10.03 9.08
N VAL A 397 30.44 -8.84 9.58
CA VAL A 397 30.94 -8.37 10.87
C VAL A 397 29.76 -8.28 11.81
N PHE A 398 29.79 -9.06 12.88
CA PHE A 398 28.76 -9.05 13.92
C PHE A 398 29.22 -8.14 15.08
N ASP A 399 28.34 -7.22 15.48
CA ASP A 399 28.47 -6.57 16.79
C ASP A 399 28.11 -7.57 17.90
N LYS A 400 28.82 -7.51 19.04
CA LYS A 400 28.55 -8.40 20.15
C LYS A 400 27.31 -7.94 20.92
N THR A 401 27.27 -6.66 21.27
CA THR A 401 26.31 -6.11 22.22
C THR A 401 25.00 -5.73 21.55
N GLY A 402 23.87 -6.30 22.01
CA GLY A 402 22.56 -6.05 21.42
C GLY A 402 22.32 -6.70 20.06
N THR A 403 23.30 -7.50 19.56
CA THR A 403 23.17 -8.28 18.32
C THR A 403 23.34 -9.77 18.57
N LEU A 404 24.35 -10.15 19.32
CA LEU A 404 24.63 -11.56 19.66
C LEU A 404 24.33 -11.90 21.12
N THR A 405 24.29 -10.90 21.99
CA THR A 405 24.00 -11.08 23.43
C THR A 405 22.98 -10.07 23.92
#